data_3cc56664c65d3f2162a7ee229c4925c5
#
_entry.id   3cc56664c65d3f2162a7ee229c4925c5
#
_cell.length_a   1.000
_cell.length_b   1.000
_cell.length_c   1.000
_cell.angle_alpha   90.00
_cell.angle_beta   90.00
_cell.angle_gamma   90.00
#
_symmetry.space_group_name_H-M   'P 1'
#
loop_
_entity.id
_entity.type
_entity.pdbx_description
1 polymer ?
#
loop_
_entity_poly.entity_id
_entity_poly.type
_entity_poly.pdbx_seq_one_letter_code
_entity_poly.pdbx_strand_id
1 'polypeptide(L)'
;AEAKERIKYWAHRLEAEEYLYPKAEKAPALGEGKKTRAVKKKKAFKPKLADQLSKGNQQKIQFMIALISDPELIILDEPLSGLDPVNTDLFKGIIREQIAAGKYLIMSSHQMATVEEFCTDITILDRSKPVLQGNLNEIKKSYGRVNLHLKTEQEVRPMIEAAGITVVTEKECEYQLKVSGDQQANKLLRDLTESRVTVVTFDLREPSLHEIFVEKVGEVHE
;
A
#
# COMPACT_ATOMS: atom_id res chain seq x y z
N ALA A 1 -33.09 -11.74 5.45
CA ALA A 1 -32.15 -12.63 6.15
C ALA A 1 -30.73 -12.41 5.65
N GLU A 2 -30.50 -12.50 4.34
CA GLU A 2 -29.18 -12.42 3.70
C GLU A 2 -28.40 -11.13 3.96
N ALA A 3 -29.02 -9.95 3.83
CA ALA A 3 -28.36 -8.67 4.10
C ALA A 3 -27.81 -8.56 5.54
N LYS A 4 -28.55 -9.12 6.53
CA LYS A 4 -28.08 -9.13 7.92
C LYS A 4 -26.88 -10.03 8.13
N GLU A 5 -26.82 -11.15 7.43
CA GLU A 5 -25.67 -12.07 7.48
C GLU A 5 -24.43 -11.42 6.84
N ARG A 6 -24.59 -10.75 5.69
CA ARG A 6 -23.50 -10.01 5.05
C ARG A 6 -22.98 -8.86 5.92
N ILE A 7 -23.87 -8.11 6.57
CA ILE A 7 -23.48 -7.05 7.52
C ILE A 7 -22.66 -7.64 8.67
N LYS A 8 -23.10 -8.75 9.27
CA LYS A 8 -22.35 -9.40 10.35
C LYS A 8 -20.98 -9.90 9.89
N TYR A 9 -20.94 -10.53 8.71
CA TYR A 9 -19.70 -11.03 8.12
C TYR A 9 -18.68 -9.89 7.93
N TRP A 10 -19.06 -8.81 7.26
CA TRP A 10 -18.16 -7.69 7.03
C TRP A 10 -17.80 -6.92 8.29
N ALA A 11 -18.75 -6.77 9.24
CA ALA A 11 -18.46 -6.16 10.52
C ALA A 11 -17.38 -6.94 11.30
N HIS A 12 -17.49 -8.27 11.28
CA HIS A 12 -16.48 -9.14 11.88
C HIS A 12 -15.13 -9.04 11.17
N ARG A 13 -15.12 -9.13 9.84
CA ARG A 13 -13.91 -9.05 9.02
C ARG A 13 -13.17 -7.74 9.16
N LEU A 14 -13.87 -6.62 9.33
CA LEU A 14 -13.32 -5.28 9.47
C LEU A 14 -13.12 -4.86 10.92
N GLU A 15 -13.35 -5.77 11.89
CA GLU A 15 -13.27 -5.46 13.32
C GLU A 15 -14.14 -4.24 13.71
N ALA A 16 -15.32 -4.13 13.11
CA ALA A 16 -16.25 -3.01 13.25
C ALA A 16 -17.53 -3.39 14.02
N GLU A 17 -17.56 -4.58 14.64
CA GLU A 17 -18.73 -5.12 15.33
C GLU A 17 -19.22 -4.21 16.47
N GLU A 18 -18.31 -3.58 17.18
CA GLU A 18 -18.64 -2.71 18.32
C GLU A 18 -19.48 -1.48 17.89
N TYR A 19 -19.36 -1.04 16.65
CA TYR A 19 -20.13 0.09 16.10
C TYR A 19 -21.54 -0.29 15.69
N LEU A 20 -21.73 -1.53 15.28
CA LEU A 20 -23.03 -2.07 14.86
C LEU A 20 -23.80 -2.73 16.01
N TYR A 21 -23.07 -3.41 16.88
CA TYR A 21 -23.64 -4.17 18.01
C TYR A 21 -22.93 -3.79 19.32
N PRO A 22 -23.14 -2.58 19.84
CA PRO A 22 -22.45 -2.14 21.02
C PRO A 22 -22.80 -3.04 22.21
N LYS A 23 -21.78 -3.55 22.88
CA LYS A 23 -21.94 -4.31 24.12
C LYS A 23 -22.49 -3.36 25.19
N ALA A 24 -23.58 -3.71 25.87
CA ALA A 24 -24.01 -2.98 27.03
C ALA A 24 -22.84 -2.94 28.03
N GLU A 25 -22.39 -1.74 28.44
CA GLU A 25 -21.37 -1.59 29.49
C GLU A 25 -21.75 -2.44 30.68
N LYS A 26 -20.94 -3.45 31.03
CA LYS A 26 -21.06 -4.16 32.29
C LYS A 26 -20.94 -3.12 33.41
N ALA A 27 -22.00 -2.90 34.17
CA ALA A 27 -21.91 -2.09 35.34
C ALA A 27 -20.75 -2.62 36.23
N PRO A 28 -19.90 -1.75 36.79
CA PRO A 28 -18.84 -2.21 37.70
C PRO A 28 -19.49 -3.05 38.80
N ALA A 29 -18.90 -4.21 39.06
CA ALA A 29 -19.34 -5.06 40.18
C ALA A 29 -19.23 -4.27 41.47
N LEU A 30 -20.36 -3.86 42.03
CA LEU A 30 -20.43 -3.23 43.34
C LEU A 30 -20.15 -4.32 44.39
N GLY A 31 -19.04 -4.11 45.12
CA GLY A 31 -18.78 -4.89 46.32
C GLY A 31 -20.00 -4.92 47.28
N GLU A 32 -20.17 -6.04 47.91
CA GLU A 32 -21.23 -6.31 48.88
C GLU A 32 -21.31 -5.23 49.95
N GLY A 33 -22.45 -4.57 50.07
CA GLY A 33 -22.77 -3.72 51.22
C GLY A 33 -23.73 -2.60 50.93
N LYS A 34 -24.98 -2.82 51.37
CA LYS A 34 -26.11 -1.89 51.63
C LYS A 34 -27.14 -1.75 50.51
N LYS A 35 -28.31 -2.35 50.84
CA LYS A 35 -29.61 -2.17 50.19
C LYS A 35 -30.03 -0.72 50.20
N THR A 36 -30.00 -0.02 49.08
CA THR A 36 -30.84 1.14 48.84
C THR A 36 -31.50 1.02 47.49
N ARG A 37 -32.82 1.05 47.51
CA ARG A 37 -33.77 0.89 46.42
C ARG A 37 -33.71 2.13 45.52
N ALA A 38 -32.74 2.19 44.61
CA ALA A 38 -32.72 3.17 43.55
C ALA A 38 -32.67 2.38 42.22
N VAL A 39 -33.77 2.39 41.51
CA VAL A 39 -33.88 1.91 40.14
C VAL A 39 -32.93 2.77 39.30
N LYS A 40 -31.70 2.33 39.14
CA LYS A 40 -30.76 2.97 38.18
C LYS A 40 -31.33 2.75 36.78
N LYS A 41 -31.86 3.83 36.18
CA LYS A 41 -32.19 3.89 34.77
C LYS A 41 -30.94 3.38 33.99
N LYS A 42 -31.10 2.26 33.27
CA LYS A 42 -30.09 1.79 32.29
C LYS A 42 -29.77 3.00 31.42
N LYS A 43 -28.52 3.47 31.47
CA LYS A 43 -28.06 4.49 30.50
C LYS A 43 -28.34 3.92 29.12
N ALA A 44 -29.26 4.53 28.39
CA ALA A 44 -29.54 4.16 27.02
C ALA A 44 -28.25 4.34 26.23
N PHE A 45 -27.84 3.29 25.53
CA PHE A 45 -26.74 3.37 24.58
C PHE A 45 -27.04 4.53 23.61
N LYS A 46 -26.13 5.49 23.53
CA LYS A 46 -26.19 6.53 22.51
C LYS A 46 -25.30 6.07 21.36
N PRO A 47 -25.87 5.76 20.18
CA PRO A 47 -25.07 5.42 19.00
C PRO A 47 -24.15 6.60 18.68
N LYS A 48 -22.89 6.32 18.38
CA LYS A 48 -21.97 7.33 17.86
C LYS A 48 -22.37 7.71 16.45
N LEU A 49 -22.37 9.00 16.13
CA LEU A 49 -22.49 9.45 14.76
C LEU A 49 -21.20 9.13 13.99
N ALA A 50 -21.29 9.04 12.68
CA ALA A 50 -20.14 8.67 11.82
C ALA A 50 -18.96 9.66 11.99
N ASP A 51 -19.24 10.94 12.17
CA ASP A 51 -18.27 12.01 12.42
C ASP A 51 -17.55 11.91 13.77
N GLN A 52 -18.09 11.15 14.72
CA GLN A 52 -17.50 10.87 16.04
C GLN A 52 -16.55 9.67 16.03
N LEU A 53 -16.45 8.96 14.90
CA LEU A 53 -15.52 7.86 14.73
C LEU A 53 -14.14 8.38 14.33
N SER A 54 -13.08 7.63 14.68
CA SER A 54 -11.75 7.90 14.13
C SER A 54 -11.79 7.74 12.59
N LYS A 55 -10.90 8.41 11.88
CA LYS A 55 -10.81 8.34 10.42
C LYS A 55 -10.72 6.90 9.91
N GLY A 56 -9.90 6.06 10.55
CA GLY A 56 -9.79 4.64 10.19
C GLY A 56 -11.10 3.86 10.39
N ASN A 57 -11.86 4.15 11.45
CA ASN A 57 -13.15 3.50 11.68
C ASN A 57 -14.23 4.00 10.71
N GLN A 58 -14.19 5.27 10.32
CA GLN A 58 -15.05 5.78 9.24
C GLN A 58 -14.77 5.03 7.93
N GLN A 59 -13.50 4.84 7.58
CA GLN A 59 -13.09 4.07 6.40
C GLN A 59 -13.54 2.61 6.47
N LYS A 60 -13.42 1.95 7.64
CA LYS A 60 -13.94 0.58 7.82
C LYS A 60 -15.43 0.49 7.49
N ILE A 61 -16.23 1.42 8.00
CA ILE A 61 -17.67 1.44 7.74
C ILE A 61 -17.97 1.74 6.27
N GLN A 62 -17.27 2.70 5.65
CA GLN A 62 -17.43 3.01 4.22
C GLN A 62 -17.08 1.80 3.35
N PHE A 63 -15.97 1.13 3.64
CA PHE A 63 -15.54 -0.05 2.91
C PHE A 63 -16.54 -1.20 3.08
N MET A 64 -17.04 -1.41 4.30
CA MET A 64 -18.09 -2.37 4.57
C MET A 64 -19.34 -2.11 3.71
N ILE A 65 -19.79 -0.85 3.64
CA ILE A 65 -20.97 -0.46 2.85
C ILE A 65 -20.75 -0.76 1.37
N ALA A 66 -19.56 -0.49 0.84
CA ALA A 66 -19.23 -0.80 -0.55
C ALA A 66 -19.27 -2.30 -0.86
N LEU A 67 -18.98 -3.16 0.11
CA LEU A 67 -18.90 -4.62 -0.08
C LEU A 67 -20.19 -5.39 0.26
N ILE A 68 -21.12 -4.79 1.04
CA ILE A 68 -22.35 -5.47 1.49
C ILE A 68 -23.21 -5.97 0.33
N SER A 69 -23.32 -5.19 -0.76
CA SER A 69 -24.11 -5.55 -1.93
C SER A 69 -23.47 -6.62 -2.81
N ASP A 70 -22.21 -6.99 -2.51
CA ASP A 70 -21.40 -7.92 -3.30
C ASP A 70 -21.28 -7.51 -4.78
N PRO A 71 -20.84 -6.29 -5.06
CA PRO A 71 -20.80 -5.76 -6.42
C PRO A 71 -19.75 -6.47 -7.28
N GLU A 72 -19.97 -6.49 -8.60
CA GLU A 72 -18.97 -6.93 -9.58
C GLU A 72 -17.86 -5.89 -9.79
N LEU A 73 -18.22 -4.59 -9.67
CA LEU A 73 -17.29 -3.46 -9.78
C LEU A 73 -17.19 -2.72 -8.45
N ILE A 74 -16.00 -2.56 -7.93
CA ILE A 74 -15.68 -1.84 -6.70
C ILE A 74 -14.89 -0.59 -7.07
N ILE A 75 -15.34 0.57 -6.61
CA ILE A 75 -14.63 1.84 -6.81
C ILE A 75 -14.19 2.35 -5.45
N LEU A 76 -12.87 2.55 -5.27
CA LEU A 76 -12.25 2.99 -4.03
C LEU A 76 -11.45 4.27 -4.27
N ASP A 77 -11.79 5.31 -3.54
CA ASP A 77 -11.05 6.56 -3.54
C ASP A 77 -10.16 6.65 -2.29
N GLU A 78 -8.83 6.65 -2.51
CA GLU A 78 -7.81 6.69 -1.45
C GLU A 78 -8.06 5.72 -0.28
N PRO A 79 -8.35 4.42 -0.52
CA PRO A 79 -8.88 3.51 0.51
C PRO A 79 -7.93 3.24 1.67
N LEU A 80 -6.63 3.44 1.49
CA LEU A 80 -5.60 3.18 2.51
C LEU A 80 -5.10 4.46 3.20
N SER A 81 -5.61 5.64 2.79
CA SER A 81 -5.14 6.92 3.31
C SER A 81 -5.49 7.11 4.79
N GLY A 82 -4.47 7.35 5.64
CA GLY A 82 -4.67 7.63 7.07
C GLY A 82 -5.07 6.42 7.92
N LEU A 83 -4.89 5.21 7.40
CA LEU A 83 -4.94 3.98 8.18
C LEU A 83 -3.60 3.74 8.88
N ASP A 84 -3.65 3.13 10.07
CA ASP A 84 -2.47 2.55 10.69
C ASP A 84 -2.01 1.26 9.96
N PRO A 85 -0.80 0.76 10.19
CA PRO A 85 -0.27 -0.40 9.47
C PRO A 85 -1.16 -1.65 9.58
N VAL A 86 -1.75 -1.92 10.75
CA VAL A 86 -2.58 -3.12 10.96
C VAL A 86 -3.86 -3.05 10.13
N ASN A 87 -4.52 -1.89 10.14
CA ASN A 87 -5.71 -1.66 9.34
C ASN A 87 -5.39 -1.61 7.84
N THR A 88 -4.22 -1.07 7.46
CA THR A 88 -3.73 -1.10 6.08
C THR A 88 -3.60 -2.53 5.57
N ASP A 89 -2.97 -3.42 6.33
CA ASP A 89 -2.81 -4.83 5.95
C ASP A 89 -4.15 -5.57 5.87
N LEU A 90 -5.07 -5.28 6.79
CA LEU A 90 -6.43 -5.81 6.74
C LEU A 90 -7.15 -5.43 5.44
N PHE A 91 -7.13 -4.14 5.07
CA PHE A 91 -7.76 -3.65 3.85
C PHE A 91 -7.11 -4.25 2.60
N LYS A 92 -5.79 -4.28 2.55
CA LYS A 92 -5.03 -4.92 1.47
C LYS A 92 -5.40 -6.39 1.30
N GLY A 93 -5.55 -7.12 2.41
CA GLY A 93 -6.00 -8.51 2.39
C GLY A 93 -7.38 -8.66 1.75
N ILE A 94 -8.36 -7.85 2.16
CA ILE A 94 -9.70 -7.86 1.60
C ILE A 94 -9.71 -7.48 0.12
N ILE A 95 -8.96 -6.45 -0.28
CA ILE A 95 -8.84 -6.05 -1.70
C ILE A 95 -8.31 -7.22 -2.54
N ARG A 96 -7.24 -7.90 -2.10
CA ARG A 96 -6.70 -9.09 -2.80
C ARG A 96 -7.76 -10.20 -2.92
N GLU A 97 -8.54 -10.45 -1.87
CA GLU A 97 -9.63 -11.44 -1.90
C GLU A 97 -10.70 -11.07 -2.94
N GLN A 98 -11.09 -9.80 -3.05
CA GLN A 98 -12.08 -9.36 -4.05
C GLN A 98 -11.54 -9.49 -5.47
N ILE A 99 -10.28 -9.15 -5.71
CA ILE A 99 -9.60 -9.34 -7.00
C ILE A 99 -9.53 -10.84 -7.34
N ALA A 100 -9.12 -11.68 -6.39
CA ALA A 100 -9.05 -13.13 -6.58
C ALA A 100 -10.42 -13.78 -6.84
N ALA A 101 -11.50 -13.17 -6.34
CA ALA A 101 -12.87 -13.56 -6.65
C ALA A 101 -13.36 -13.11 -8.06
N GLY A 102 -12.49 -12.48 -8.85
CA GLY A 102 -12.78 -12.07 -10.23
C GLY A 102 -13.52 -10.74 -10.35
N LYS A 103 -13.55 -9.93 -9.29
CA LYS A 103 -14.21 -8.61 -9.33
C LYS A 103 -13.33 -7.56 -9.98
N TYR A 104 -13.97 -6.59 -10.62
CA TYR A 104 -13.30 -5.42 -11.16
C TYR A 104 -13.06 -4.39 -10.05
N LEU A 105 -11.86 -3.80 -10.04
CA LEU A 105 -11.47 -2.76 -9.08
C LEU A 105 -10.98 -1.52 -9.81
N ILE A 106 -11.55 -0.38 -9.47
CA ILE A 106 -11.00 0.94 -9.81
C ILE A 106 -10.57 1.60 -8.51
N MET A 107 -9.32 2.01 -8.44
CA MET A 107 -8.76 2.61 -7.22
C MET A 107 -7.97 3.88 -7.55
N SER A 108 -8.25 4.96 -6.82
CA SER A 108 -7.35 6.12 -6.79
C SER A 108 -6.33 5.97 -5.65
N SER A 109 -5.09 6.37 -5.87
CA SER A 109 -4.10 6.49 -4.82
C SER A 109 -2.96 7.43 -5.23
N HIS A 110 -2.46 8.20 -4.27
CA HIS A 110 -1.20 8.95 -4.39
C HIS A 110 0.01 8.10 -3.94
N GLN A 111 -0.22 6.91 -3.38
CA GLN A 111 0.83 5.99 -2.94
C GLN A 111 1.20 5.04 -4.08
N MET A 112 2.24 5.36 -4.84
CA MET A 112 2.67 4.60 -6.02
C MET A 112 2.92 3.11 -5.70
N ALA A 113 3.46 2.79 -4.54
CA ALA A 113 3.66 1.40 -4.10
C ALA A 113 2.34 0.62 -4.00
N THR A 114 1.25 1.28 -3.58
CA THR A 114 -0.08 0.67 -3.53
C THR A 114 -0.63 0.42 -4.95
N VAL A 115 -0.41 1.37 -5.85
CA VAL A 115 -0.80 1.21 -7.27
C VAL A 115 -0.04 0.04 -7.90
N GLU A 116 1.27 -0.06 -7.66
CA GLU A 116 2.09 -1.18 -8.15
C GLU A 116 1.65 -2.55 -7.61
N GLU A 117 1.12 -2.57 -6.40
CA GLU A 117 0.69 -3.81 -5.75
C GLU A 117 -0.64 -4.36 -6.30
N PHE A 118 -1.57 -3.48 -6.68
CA PHE A 118 -2.95 -3.88 -6.99
C PHE A 118 -3.38 -3.66 -8.44
N CYS A 119 -2.75 -2.72 -9.15
CA CYS A 119 -3.22 -2.30 -10.46
C CYS A 119 -2.47 -3.01 -11.58
N THR A 120 -3.21 -3.49 -12.58
CA THR A 120 -2.66 -4.00 -13.85
C THR A 120 -2.57 -2.89 -14.88
N ASP A 121 -3.56 -2.01 -14.93
CA ASP A 121 -3.64 -0.87 -15.82
C ASP A 121 -3.72 0.40 -15.02
N ILE A 122 -3.02 1.44 -15.45
CA ILE A 122 -2.94 2.71 -14.74
C ILE A 122 -3.22 3.89 -15.65
N THR A 123 -3.70 4.96 -15.05
CA THR A 123 -3.75 6.29 -15.66
C THR A 123 -3.22 7.29 -14.64
N ILE A 124 -2.10 7.94 -14.97
CA ILE A 124 -1.53 9.02 -14.15
C ILE A 124 -2.05 10.34 -14.68
N LEU A 125 -2.58 11.15 -13.78
CA LEU A 125 -3.13 12.47 -14.08
C LEU A 125 -2.23 13.57 -13.48
N ASP A 126 -1.87 14.55 -14.30
CA ASP A 126 -1.32 15.83 -13.84
C ASP A 126 -2.24 16.95 -14.31
N ARG A 127 -2.69 17.82 -13.38
CA ARG A 127 -3.61 18.94 -13.65
C ARG A 127 -4.80 18.52 -14.52
N SER A 128 -5.43 17.41 -14.16
CA SER A 128 -6.59 16.82 -14.85
C SER A 128 -6.32 16.33 -16.28
N LYS A 129 -5.07 16.20 -16.69
CA LYS A 129 -4.68 15.62 -17.98
C LYS A 129 -3.94 14.30 -17.78
N PRO A 130 -4.21 13.27 -18.59
CA PRO A 130 -3.45 12.03 -18.54
C PRO A 130 -2.03 12.28 -19.07
N VAL A 131 -1.02 11.99 -18.24
CA VAL A 131 0.40 12.08 -18.61
C VAL A 131 1.00 10.72 -18.89
N LEU A 132 0.41 9.65 -18.36
CA LEU A 132 0.80 8.27 -18.62
C LEU A 132 -0.43 7.37 -18.49
N GLN A 133 -0.62 6.44 -19.43
CA GLN A 133 -1.73 5.49 -19.41
C GLN A 133 -1.32 4.18 -20.07
N GLY A 134 -1.75 3.06 -19.51
CA GLY A 134 -1.57 1.73 -20.07
C GLY A 134 -1.31 0.64 -19.04
N ASN A 135 -0.89 -0.51 -19.52
CA ASN A 135 -0.53 -1.63 -18.67
C ASN A 135 0.77 -1.33 -17.90
N LEU A 136 0.73 -1.45 -16.58
CA LEU A 136 1.84 -1.10 -15.69
C LEU A 136 3.12 -1.88 -15.99
N ASN A 137 2.99 -3.19 -16.24
CA ASN A 137 4.14 -4.04 -16.55
C ASN A 137 4.77 -3.68 -17.89
N GLU A 138 3.98 -3.36 -18.91
CA GLU A 138 4.47 -2.94 -20.21
C GLU A 138 5.16 -1.58 -20.12
N ILE A 139 4.57 -0.65 -19.36
CA ILE A 139 5.19 0.65 -19.09
C ILE A 139 6.56 0.44 -18.43
N LYS A 140 6.66 -0.29 -17.34
CA LYS A 140 7.94 -0.54 -16.64
C LYS A 140 8.97 -1.22 -17.53
N LYS A 141 8.57 -2.21 -18.31
CA LYS A 141 9.44 -2.91 -19.28
C LYS A 141 9.97 -1.98 -20.37
N SER A 142 9.19 -0.98 -20.81
CA SER A 142 9.64 -0.04 -21.83
C SER A 142 10.82 0.83 -21.38
N TYR A 143 10.97 1.05 -20.10
CA TYR A 143 12.12 1.74 -19.50
C TYR A 143 13.36 0.84 -19.40
N GLY A 144 13.18 -0.49 -19.42
CA GLY A 144 14.25 -1.46 -19.22
C GLY A 144 14.76 -1.49 -17.77
N ARG A 145 15.75 -2.34 -17.53
CA ARG A 145 16.38 -2.45 -16.21
C ARG A 145 17.54 -1.48 -16.13
N VAL A 146 17.27 -0.36 -15.50
CA VAL A 146 18.21 0.76 -15.41
C VAL A 146 18.66 1.08 -13.97
N ASN A 147 18.01 0.48 -12.97
CA ASN A 147 18.35 0.66 -11.56
C ASN A 147 19.07 -0.56 -11.03
N LEU A 148 20.29 -0.38 -10.55
CA LEU A 148 21.09 -1.44 -9.95
C LEU A 148 21.34 -1.13 -8.47
N HIS A 149 20.84 -1.99 -7.58
CA HIS A 149 21.22 -2.00 -6.17
C HIS A 149 22.38 -2.97 -5.98
N LEU A 150 23.53 -2.45 -5.64
CA LEU A 150 24.78 -3.17 -5.41
C LEU A 150 25.20 -3.04 -3.96
N LYS A 151 25.47 -4.19 -3.31
CA LYS A 151 26.10 -4.23 -2.01
C LYS A 151 27.30 -5.17 -2.04
N THR A 152 28.45 -4.72 -1.53
CA THR A 152 29.70 -5.47 -1.50
C THR A 152 30.31 -5.44 -0.10
N GLU A 153 31.27 -6.32 0.17
CA GLU A 153 32.05 -6.26 1.42
C GLU A 153 33.20 -5.24 1.34
N GLN A 154 33.69 -4.98 0.15
CA GLN A 154 34.80 -4.05 -0.11
C GLN A 154 34.27 -2.79 -0.80
N GLU A 155 34.98 -1.69 -0.65
CA GLU A 155 34.69 -0.47 -1.40
C GLU A 155 35.02 -0.68 -2.89
N VAL A 156 34.03 -0.39 -3.76
CA VAL A 156 34.12 -0.61 -5.22
C VAL A 156 33.83 0.64 -6.04
N ARG A 157 33.75 1.80 -5.40
CA ARG A 157 33.46 3.07 -6.09
C ARG A 157 34.36 3.33 -7.30
N PRO A 158 35.71 3.11 -7.24
CA PRO A 158 36.56 3.33 -8.41
C PRO A 158 36.20 2.42 -9.59
N MET A 159 35.73 1.20 -9.33
CA MET A 159 35.27 0.26 -10.38
C MET A 159 33.95 0.69 -11.02
N ILE A 160 33.03 1.22 -10.23
CA ILE A 160 31.76 1.77 -10.68
C ILE A 160 32.03 2.98 -11.62
N GLU A 161 32.89 3.89 -11.20
CA GLU A 161 33.29 5.07 -11.98
C GLU A 161 34.02 4.68 -13.28
N ALA A 162 34.91 3.69 -13.23
CA ALA A 162 35.61 3.17 -14.41
C ALA A 162 34.66 2.49 -15.40
N ALA A 163 33.56 1.91 -14.93
CA ALA A 163 32.49 1.35 -15.76
C ALA A 163 31.56 2.42 -16.36
N GLY A 164 31.76 3.70 -16.04
CA GLY A 164 30.92 4.81 -16.52
C GLY A 164 29.49 4.75 -15.98
N ILE A 165 29.30 4.23 -14.76
CA ILE A 165 27.99 4.06 -14.12
C ILE A 165 27.75 5.24 -13.15
N THR A 166 26.54 5.79 -13.19
CA THR A 166 26.17 6.90 -12.31
C THR A 166 25.78 6.39 -10.93
N VAL A 167 26.42 6.92 -9.89
CA VAL A 167 26.05 6.68 -8.50
C VAL A 167 24.94 7.66 -8.11
N VAL A 168 23.77 7.12 -7.74
CA VAL A 168 22.61 7.91 -7.26
C VAL A 168 22.73 8.16 -5.77
N THR A 169 22.95 7.09 -5.00
CA THR A 169 23.22 7.17 -3.56
C THR A 169 24.28 6.15 -3.17
N GLU A 170 25.01 6.46 -2.11
CA GLU A 170 26.07 5.62 -1.56
C GLU A 170 26.02 5.69 -0.05
N LYS A 171 26.08 4.53 0.59
CA LYS A 171 26.22 4.40 2.04
C LYS A 171 27.10 3.21 2.36
N GLU A 172 28.31 3.47 2.91
CA GLU A 172 29.34 2.45 3.13
C GLU A 172 29.65 1.70 1.81
N CYS A 173 29.45 0.38 1.75
CA CYS A 173 29.63 -0.43 0.55
C CYS A 173 28.31 -0.80 -0.13
N GLU A 174 27.27 0.02 0.04
CA GLU A 174 25.96 -0.15 -0.57
C GLU A 174 25.65 1.02 -1.52
N TYR A 175 25.37 0.71 -2.77
CA TYR A 175 25.24 1.66 -3.87
C TYR A 175 23.90 1.52 -4.56
N GLN A 176 23.24 2.65 -4.79
CA GLN A 176 22.14 2.75 -5.76
C GLN A 176 22.72 3.36 -7.04
N LEU A 177 22.64 2.62 -8.12
CA LEU A 177 23.31 2.94 -9.37
C LEU A 177 22.32 3.09 -10.50
N LYS A 178 22.59 3.99 -11.44
CA LYS A 178 21.88 4.12 -12.70
C LYS A 178 22.75 3.55 -13.80
N VAL A 179 22.27 2.50 -14.48
CA VAL A 179 22.95 1.82 -15.57
C VAL A 179 22.21 2.06 -16.89
N SER A 180 22.90 1.91 -18.00
CA SER A 180 22.29 2.02 -19.35
C SER A 180 21.53 0.76 -19.78
N GLY A 181 21.57 -0.29 -18.98
CA GLY A 181 20.88 -1.56 -19.23
C GLY A 181 21.68 -2.78 -18.80
N ASP A 182 21.13 -3.97 -19.13
CA ASP A 182 21.64 -5.27 -18.71
C ASP A 182 23.11 -5.51 -19.06
N GLN A 183 23.57 -5.03 -20.22
CA GLN A 183 24.94 -5.26 -20.69
C GLN A 183 25.96 -4.54 -19.79
N GLN A 184 25.71 -3.30 -19.42
CA GLN A 184 26.60 -2.53 -18.56
C GLN A 184 26.61 -3.10 -17.14
N ALA A 185 25.43 -3.47 -16.60
CA ALA A 185 25.33 -4.11 -15.30
C ALA A 185 26.10 -5.45 -15.25
N ASN A 186 25.90 -6.31 -16.25
CA ASN A 186 26.59 -7.60 -16.33
C ASN A 186 28.09 -7.47 -16.53
N LYS A 187 28.55 -6.41 -17.19
CA LYS A 187 29.98 -6.11 -17.28
C LYS A 187 30.55 -5.76 -15.90
N LEU A 188 29.90 -4.86 -15.17
CA LEU A 188 30.33 -4.53 -13.81
C LEU A 188 30.37 -5.77 -12.91
N LEU A 189 29.38 -6.66 -12.98
CA LEU A 189 29.37 -7.89 -12.17
C LEU A 189 30.56 -8.80 -12.50
N ARG A 190 30.94 -8.93 -13.76
CA ARG A 190 32.14 -9.69 -14.16
C ARG A 190 33.41 -9.04 -13.61
N ASP A 191 33.59 -7.73 -13.79
CA ASP A 191 34.75 -6.99 -13.33
C ASP A 191 34.93 -7.12 -11.80
N LEU A 192 33.82 -7.06 -11.04
CA LEU A 192 33.81 -7.28 -9.58
C LEU A 192 34.24 -8.71 -9.22
N THR A 193 33.69 -9.72 -9.90
CA THR A 193 34.02 -11.13 -9.60
C THR A 193 35.45 -11.49 -10.00
N GLU A 194 35.95 -10.98 -11.12
CA GLU A 194 37.35 -11.14 -11.56
C GLU A 194 38.33 -10.49 -10.57
N SER A 195 37.95 -9.37 -9.99
CA SER A 195 38.72 -8.67 -8.94
C SER A 195 38.56 -9.31 -7.55
N ARG A 196 37.87 -10.45 -7.42
CA ARG A 196 37.59 -11.18 -6.16
C ARG A 196 36.86 -10.35 -5.13
N VAL A 197 36.02 -9.42 -5.56
CA VAL A 197 35.13 -8.68 -4.68
C VAL A 197 33.98 -9.57 -4.24
N THR A 198 33.68 -9.59 -2.94
CA THR A 198 32.51 -10.30 -2.42
C THR A 198 31.26 -9.46 -2.67
N VAL A 199 30.40 -9.91 -3.58
CA VAL A 199 29.12 -9.28 -3.88
C VAL A 199 28.04 -9.87 -2.96
N VAL A 200 27.46 -9.04 -2.10
CA VAL A 200 26.40 -9.43 -1.16
C VAL A 200 25.03 -9.33 -1.81
N THR A 201 24.81 -8.24 -2.58
CA THR A 201 23.56 -8.00 -3.32
C THR A 201 23.90 -7.45 -4.69
N PHE A 202 23.27 -7.98 -5.71
CA PHE A 202 23.26 -7.44 -7.06
C PHE A 202 21.84 -7.56 -7.62
N ASP A 203 21.09 -6.48 -7.55
CA ASP A 203 19.68 -6.47 -7.88
C ASP A 203 19.39 -5.42 -8.94
N LEU A 204 19.23 -5.89 -10.17
CA LEU A 204 18.97 -5.08 -11.35
C LEU A 204 17.48 -5.02 -11.64
N ARG A 205 16.90 -3.82 -11.55
CA ARG A 205 15.45 -3.59 -11.60
C ARG A 205 15.05 -2.61 -12.69
N GLU A 206 13.80 -2.76 -13.11
CA GLU A 206 13.07 -1.70 -13.79
C GLU A 206 12.84 -0.52 -12.82
N PRO A 207 12.59 0.71 -13.32
CA PRO A 207 12.24 1.82 -12.43
C PRO A 207 10.92 1.56 -11.71
N SER A 208 10.79 2.12 -10.52
CA SER A 208 9.54 2.16 -9.78
C SER A 208 8.54 3.09 -10.48
N LEU A 209 7.25 2.89 -10.23
CA LEU A 209 6.22 3.81 -10.74
C LEU A 209 6.42 5.24 -10.24
N HIS A 210 6.98 5.40 -9.03
CA HIS A 210 7.32 6.71 -8.50
C HIS A 210 8.40 7.41 -9.33
N GLU A 211 9.46 6.70 -9.72
CA GLU A 211 10.53 7.26 -10.56
C GLU A 211 9.99 7.64 -11.95
N ILE A 212 9.17 6.77 -12.55
CA ILE A 212 8.51 7.04 -13.83
C ILE A 212 7.59 8.28 -13.72
N PHE A 213 6.84 8.40 -12.63
CA PHE A 213 5.98 9.55 -12.37
C PHE A 213 6.78 10.85 -12.30
N VAL A 214 7.85 10.88 -11.50
CA VAL A 214 8.71 12.07 -11.33
C VAL A 214 9.31 12.51 -12.66
N GLU A 215 9.78 11.55 -13.48
CA GLU A 215 10.32 11.81 -14.81
C GLU A 215 9.25 12.42 -15.73
N LYS A 216 8.07 11.80 -15.82
CA LYS A 216 6.98 12.26 -16.72
C LYS A 216 6.40 13.61 -16.32
N VAL A 217 6.25 13.88 -15.04
CA VAL A 217 5.77 15.17 -14.56
C VAL A 217 6.86 16.25 -14.71
N GLY A 218 8.14 15.88 -14.51
CA GLY A 218 9.27 16.76 -14.78
C GLY A 218 9.32 17.23 -16.25
N GLU A 219 9.20 16.30 -17.21
CA GLU A 219 9.16 16.59 -18.65
C GLU A 219 7.99 17.53 -19.06
N VAL A 220 6.86 17.51 -18.35
CA VAL A 220 5.68 18.35 -18.66
C VAL A 220 5.86 19.79 -18.15
N HIS A 221 6.78 19.99 -17.19
CA HIS A 221 7.00 21.31 -16.56
C HIS A 221 8.25 22.03 -17.04
N GLU A 222 9.08 21.41 -17.88
CA GLU A 222 10.14 22.03 -18.67
C GLU A 222 9.58 22.57 -20.00
#